data_1ef72cbd59b59f53899a9221a6d08e5a
#
_entry.id   1ef72cbd59b59f53899a9221a6d08e5a
#
_cell.length_a   1.000
_cell.length_b   1.000
_cell.length_c   1.000
_cell.angle_alpha   90.00
_cell.angle_beta   90.00
_cell.angle_gamma   90.00
#
_symmetry.space_group_name_H-M   'P 1'
#
loop_
_entity.id
_entity.type
_entity.pdbx_description
1 polymer ?
#
loop_
_entity_poly.entity_id
_entity_poly.type
_entity_poly.pdbx_seq_one_letter_code
_entity_poly.pdbx_strand_id
1 'polypeptide(L)'
;MRHIIITLLIILAFGCHKTSYPVRGTILEIRHKSNEFLIHHDEIPGFMMAMTMPFKLADSLDINRFGIGDSLKFRLEMKEEKAFAASFQLLGKGTLPESDNIWDDEYSPLEIGEIFANATFLDLDSHNVSLSDSDGKFRFISYIFSRCPMPNMCPAVVVKNRYLAETFAET
;
A
#
# COMPACT_ATOMS: atom_id res chain seq x y z
N MET A 1 -11.25 16.65 47.49
CA MET A 1 -11.49 17.41 46.23
C MET A 1 -10.20 17.67 45.44
N ARG A 2 -9.11 18.17 46.08
CA ARG A 2 -7.83 18.48 45.37
C ARG A 2 -7.20 17.27 44.67
N HIS A 3 -7.25 16.07 45.24
CA HIS A 3 -6.72 14.84 44.61
C HIS A 3 -7.57 14.33 43.42
N ILE A 4 -8.89 14.50 43.49
CA ILE A 4 -9.81 14.12 42.40
C ILE A 4 -9.61 15.01 41.19
N ILE A 5 -9.36 16.30 41.38
CA ILE A 5 -9.07 17.24 40.29
C ILE A 5 -7.74 16.90 39.62
N ILE A 6 -6.72 16.54 40.39
CA ILE A 6 -5.39 16.13 39.85
C ILE A 6 -5.52 14.84 39.06
N THR A 7 -6.27 13.85 39.53
CA THR A 7 -6.48 12.57 38.82
C THR A 7 -7.27 12.79 37.53
N LEU A 8 -8.27 13.67 37.53
CA LEU A 8 -9.04 14.02 36.34
C LEU A 8 -8.17 14.74 35.29
N LEU A 9 -7.25 15.60 35.73
CA LEU A 9 -6.33 16.32 34.86
C LEU A 9 -5.31 15.37 34.20
N ILE A 10 -4.87 14.33 34.89
CA ILE A 10 -3.94 13.31 34.36
C ILE A 10 -4.64 12.45 33.28
N ILE A 11 -5.93 12.13 33.48
CA ILE A 11 -6.69 11.34 32.48
C ILE A 11 -6.94 12.14 31.21
N LEU A 12 -7.09 13.45 31.27
CA LEU A 12 -7.24 14.33 30.11
C LEU A 12 -5.93 14.52 29.32
N ALA A 13 -4.77 14.21 29.90
CA ALA A 13 -3.47 14.30 29.22
C ALA A 13 -3.16 13.09 28.31
N PHE A 14 -3.94 12.01 28.37
CA PHE A 14 -3.88 10.91 27.38
C PHE A 14 -4.68 11.27 26.12
N GLY A 15 -4.32 12.40 25.51
CA GLY A 15 -4.90 12.86 24.26
C GLY A 15 -4.59 11.91 23.11
N CYS A 16 -5.51 11.79 22.19
CA CYS A 16 -5.45 11.06 20.92
C CYS A 16 -4.05 11.03 20.31
N HIS A 17 -3.38 9.91 20.39
CA HIS A 17 -2.10 9.71 19.71
C HIS A 17 -2.39 9.49 18.22
N LYS A 18 -2.29 10.55 17.41
CA LYS A 18 -2.33 10.43 15.97
C LYS A 18 -1.16 9.56 15.52
N THR A 19 -1.45 8.37 15.04
CA THR A 19 -0.42 7.52 14.46
C THR A 19 0.07 8.17 13.17
N SER A 20 1.33 8.55 13.13
CA SER A 20 1.95 9.14 11.95
C SER A 20 3.39 8.69 11.80
N TYR A 21 3.78 8.44 10.55
CA TYR A 21 5.09 7.91 10.20
C TYR A 21 5.87 8.93 9.38
N PRO A 22 7.15 9.18 9.69
CA PRO A 22 8.01 9.96 8.82
C PRO A 22 8.38 9.13 7.60
N VAL A 23 8.20 9.71 6.41
CA VAL A 23 8.47 9.05 5.13
C VAL A 23 9.41 9.91 4.31
N ARG A 24 10.33 9.27 3.58
CA ARG A 24 11.13 9.88 2.52
C ARG A 24 10.86 9.15 1.22
N GLY A 25 10.95 9.86 0.12
CA GLY A 25 10.80 9.25 -1.20
C GLY A 25 10.90 10.24 -2.32
N THR A 26 10.85 9.74 -3.55
CA THR A 26 10.95 10.52 -4.79
C THR A 26 9.64 10.43 -5.56
N ILE A 27 9.14 11.55 -6.06
CA ILE A 27 7.93 11.61 -6.87
C ILE A 27 8.23 11.01 -8.26
N LEU A 28 7.47 9.98 -8.64
CA LEU A 28 7.53 9.37 -9.97
C LEU A 28 6.43 9.87 -10.89
N GLU A 29 5.24 10.18 -10.32
CA GLU A 29 4.08 10.64 -11.07
C GLU A 29 3.23 11.57 -10.21
N ILE A 30 2.60 12.56 -10.83
CA ILE A 30 1.66 13.49 -10.19
C ILE A 30 0.28 13.27 -10.78
N ARG A 31 -0.65 12.80 -9.96
CA ARG A 31 -2.03 12.49 -10.34
C ARG A 31 -2.99 13.58 -9.88
N HIS A 32 -3.13 14.63 -10.68
CA HIS A 32 -3.98 15.79 -10.32
C HIS A 32 -5.45 15.40 -10.09
N LYS A 33 -6.01 14.48 -10.88
CA LYS A 33 -7.44 14.09 -10.80
C LYS A 33 -7.79 13.39 -9.48
N SER A 34 -6.89 12.57 -8.94
CA SER A 34 -7.10 11.82 -7.69
C SER A 34 -6.47 12.51 -6.48
N ASN A 35 -5.75 13.63 -6.69
CA ASN A 35 -4.96 14.34 -5.68
C ASN A 35 -3.96 13.41 -4.99
N GLU A 36 -3.10 12.76 -5.79
CA GLU A 36 -2.13 11.77 -5.35
C GLU A 36 -0.76 12.00 -5.97
N PHE A 37 0.28 11.65 -5.23
CA PHE A 37 1.61 11.41 -5.76
C PHE A 37 1.90 9.91 -5.81
N LEU A 38 2.40 9.41 -6.93
CA LEU A 38 3.07 8.12 -6.98
C LEU A 38 4.51 8.34 -6.52
N ILE A 39 4.88 7.75 -5.39
CA ILE A 39 6.19 7.96 -4.76
C ILE A 39 6.89 6.61 -4.60
N HIS A 40 8.16 6.55 -5.04
CA HIS A 40 9.08 5.52 -4.57
C HIS A 40 9.61 5.96 -3.21
N HIS A 41 9.18 5.29 -2.14
CA HIS A 41 9.56 5.64 -0.78
C HIS A 41 10.58 4.68 -0.20
N ASP A 42 11.44 5.20 0.68
CA ASP A 42 12.36 4.42 1.49
C ASP A 42 11.59 3.54 2.48
N GLU A 43 12.28 2.60 3.11
CA GLU A 43 11.68 1.83 4.21
C GLU A 43 11.12 2.75 5.28
N ILE A 44 9.88 2.47 5.71
CA ILE A 44 9.24 3.08 6.86
C ILE A 44 9.39 2.10 8.04
N PRO A 45 10.35 2.33 8.94
CA PRO A 45 10.70 1.36 9.98
C PRO A 45 9.49 0.91 10.81
N GLY A 46 9.31 -0.39 10.93
CA GLY A 46 8.21 -1.00 11.68
C GLY A 46 6.84 -0.88 11.01
N PHE A 47 6.76 -0.34 9.78
CA PHE A 47 5.51 -0.16 9.06
C PHE A 47 5.52 -0.78 7.65
N MET A 48 6.41 -0.35 6.75
CA MET A 48 6.49 -0.88 5.37
C MET A 48 7.93 -0.90 4.86
N MET A 49 8.22 -1.85 3.99
CA MET A 49 9.47 -1.87 3.21
C MET A 49 9.47 -0.76 2.15
N ALA A 50 10.66 -0.45 1.60
CA ALA A 50 10.80 0.44 0.46
C ALA A 50 9.99 -0.10 -0.74
N MET A 51 9.15 0.76 -1.33
CA MET A 51 8.33 0.39 -2.48
C MET A 51 7.77 1.62 -3.20
N THR A 52 7.17 1.39 -4.35
CA THR A 52 6.43 2.44 -5.09
C THR A 52 4.93 2.29 -4.83
N MET A 53 4.30 3.35 -4.33
CA MET A 53 2.85 3.35 -4.11
C MET A 53 2.24 4.75 -4.24
N PRO A 54 0.93 4.87 -4.51
CA PRO A 54 0.25 6.14 -4.50
C PRO A 54 0.00 6.63 -3.07
N PHE A 55 0.28 7.91 -2.83
CA PHE A 55 -0.01 8.61 -1.59
C PHE A 55 -1.06 9.67 -1.81
N LYS A 56 -2.21 9.54 -1.16
CA LYS A 56 -3.26 10.55 -1.17
C LYS A 56 -2.82 11.77 -0.37
N LEU A 57 -2.95 12.93 -0.97
CA LEU A 57 -2.52 14.19 -0.37
C LEU A 57 -3.62 14.76 0.54
N ALA A 58 -3.22 15.44 1.60
CA ALA A 58 -4.14 16.25 2.38
C ALA A 58 -4.64 17.43 1.53
N ASP A 59 -5.92 17.78 1.66
CA ASP A 59 -6.59 18.78 0.83
C ASP A 59 -5.96 20.20 0.87
N SER A 60 -5.14 20.47 1.87
CA SER A 60 -4.46 21.77 2.04
C SER A 60 -3.16 21.90 1.25
N LEU A 61 -2.73 20.85 0.53
CA LEU A 61 -1.47 20.87 -0.21
C LEU A 61 -1.67 21.41 -1.63
N ASP A 62 -0.88 22.43 -1.99
CA ASP A 62 -0.77 22.85 -3.39
C ASP A 62 0.16 21.88 -4.15
N ILE A 63 -0.47 20.99 -4.91
CA ILE A 63 0.20 19.94 -5.69
C ILE A 63 1.14 20.50 -6.76
N ASN A 64 0.88 21.74 -7.26
CA ASN A 64 1.65 22.35 -8.33
C ASN A 64 3.03 22.84 -7.89
N ARG A 65 3.31 22.83 -6.60
CA ARG A 65 4.62 23.21 -6.04
C ARG A 65 5.69 22.12 -6.21
N PHE A 66 5.30 20.94 -6.65
CA PHE A 66 6.15 19.76 -6.74
C PHE A 66 6.23 19.27 -8.18
N GLY A 67 7.35 18.62 -8.50
CA GLY A 67 7.60 18.05 -9.82
C GLY A 67 8.07 16.59 -9.74
N ILE A 68 7.95 15.90 -10.86
CA ILE A 68 8.54 14.56 -11.03
C ILE A 68 10.04 14.63 -10.76
N GLY A 69 10.56 13.65 -10.03
CA GLY A 69 11.95 13.58 -9.60
C GLY A 69 12.25 14.40 -8.32
N ASP A 70 11.27 15.08 -7.73
CA ASP A 70 11.49 15.76 -6.44
C ASP A 70 11.60 14.72 -5.32
N SER A 71 12.68 14.84 -4.53
CA SER A 71 12.87 14.09 -3.29
C SER A 71 12.21 14.84 -2.14
N LEU A 72 11.40 14.11 -1.37
CA LEU A 72 10.54 14.65 -0.34
C LEU A 72 10.76 13.96 1.00
N LYS A 73 10.54 14.73 2.06
CA LYS A 73 10.20 14.20 3.38
C LYS A 73 8.79 14.66 3.73
N PHE A 74 7.97 13.73 4.22
CA PHE A 74 6.60 14.02 4.60
C PHE A 74 6.14 13.14 5.76
N ARG A 75 4.96 13.35 6.27
CA ARG A 75 4.33 12.52 7.28
C ARG A 75 3.15 11.77 6.69
N LEU A 76 3.14 10.47 6.87
CA LEU A 76 1.98 9.63 6.58
C LEU A 76 1.11 9.61 7.84
N GLU A 77 -0.04 10.28 7.79
CA GLU A 77 -1.01 10.37 8.89
C GLU A 77 -2.13 9.36 8.67
N MET A 78 -2.39 8.56 9.70
CA MET A 78 -3.52 7.64 9.71
C MET A 78 -4.74 8.32 10.33
N LYS A 79 -5.85 8.40 9.59
CA LYS A 79 -7.14 8.93 10.05
C LYS A 79 -8.24 7.97 9.65
N GLU A 80 -8.99 7.44 10.60
CA GLU A 80 -10.19 6.63 10.35
C GLU A 80 -9.98 5.55 9.26
N GLU A 81 -8.92 4.75 9.36
CA GLU A 81 -8.56 3.72 8.40
C GLU A 81 -8.07 4.21 7.01
N LYS A 82 -7.87 5.53 6.85
CA LYS A 82 -7.29 6.13 5.64
C LYS A 82 -5.93 6.72 5.96
N ALA A 83 -5.03 6.63 5.00
CA ALA A 83 -3.71 7.24 5.07
C ALA A 83 -3.65 8.48 4.19
N PHE A 84 -3.11 9.57 4.73
CA PHE A 84 -2.90 10.83 4.00
C PHE A 84 -1.46 11.28 4.17
N ALA A 85 -0.87 11.73 3.08
CA ALA A 85 0.44 12.37 3.10
C ALA A 85 0.28 13.87 3.38
N ALA A 86 1.00 14.34 4.38
CA ALA A 86 0.94 15.73 4.85
C ALA A 86 2.34 16.24 5.27
N SER A 87 2.45 17.54 5.53
CA SER A 87 3.68 18.17 6.06
C SER A 87 4.91 17.93 5.17
N PHE A 88 4.77 18.21 3.88
CA PHE A 88 5.81 18.00 2.89
C PHE A 88 6.97 18.99 3.03
N GLN A 89 8.19 18.47 2.94
CA GLN A 89 9.43 19.21 2.84
C GLN A 89 10.17 18.75 1.58
N LEU A 90 10.46 19.68 0.67
CA LEU A 90 11.31 19.41 -0.49
C LEU A 90 12.76 19.29 -0.02
N LEU A 91 13.43 18.20 -0.40
CA LEU A 91 14.83 17.92 -0.08
C LEU A 91 15.77 18.24 -1.27
N GLY A 92 15.20 18.40 -2.48
CA GLY A 92 15.92 18.59 -3.73
C GLY A 92 15.47 17.62 -4.80
N LYS A 93 16.34 17.32 -5.77
CA LYS A 93 16.09 16.25 -6.74
C LYS A 93 16.58 14.91 -6.21
N GLY A 94 15.74 13.91 -6.31
CA GLY A 94 16.06 12.53 -5.97
C GLY A 94 16.57 11.76 -7.19
N THR A 95 17.13 10.60 -6.92
CA THR A 95 17.41 9.61 -7.98
C THR A 95 16.09 8.95 -8.31
N LEU A 96 15.67 9.04 -9.55
CA LEU A 96 14.60 8.16 -10.04
C LEU A 96 15.16 6.75 -9.94
N PRO A 97 14.43 5.76 -9.40
CA PRO A 97 14.85 4.38 -9.55
C PRO A 97 15.09 4.19 -11.04
N GLU A 98 16.24 3.64 -11.40
CA GLU A 98 16.36 3.06 -12.74
C GLU A 98 15.10 2.25 -12.89
N SER A 99 14.32 2.54 -13.93
CA SER A 99 13.25 1.63 -14.26
C SER A 99 13.99 0.32 -14.52
N ASP A 100 14.06 -0.55 -13.51
CA ASP A 100 14.16 -1.95 -13.80
C ASP A 100 12.93 -2.16 -14.68
N ASN A 101 13.17 -2.06 -15.99
CA ASN A 101 12.16 -2.28 -17.01
C ASN A 101 11.72 -3.75 -16.98
N ILE A 102 11.39 -4.24 -15.77
CA ILE A 102 10.71 -5.51 -15.57
C ILE A 102 9.38 -5.49 -16.35
N TRP A 103 8.94 -4.28 -16.74
CA TRP A 103 7.75 -4.02 -17.54
C TRP A 103 8.08 -3.52 -18.96
N ASP A 104 9.36 -3.51 -19.37
CA ASP A 104 9.74 -3.15 -20.71
C ASP A 104 9.29 -4.23 -21.71
N ASP A 105 8.51 -3.76 -22.64
CA ASP A 105 8.19 -4.30 -23.98
C ASP A 105 7.63 -5.72 -24.11
N GLU A 106 7.76 -6.60 -23.15
CA GLU A 106 7.27 -7.99 -23.24
C GLU A 106 6.02 -8.27 -22.41
N TYR A 107 5.63 -7.31 -21.54
CA TYR A 107 4.40 -7.44 -20.74
C TYR A 107 3.23 -6.74 -21.41
N SER A 108 2.54 -7.44 -22.27
CA SER A 108 1.20 -7.07 -22.71
C SER A 108 0.20 -7.65 -21.71
N PRO A 109 -0.66 -6.81 -21.07
CA PRO A 109 -1.73 -7.35 -20.23
C PRO A 109 -2.62 -8.26 -21.08
N LEU A 110 -2.95 -9.43 -20.53
CA LEU A 110 -3.86 -10.37 -21.19
C LEU A 110 -5.23 -9.72 -21.43
N GLU A 111 -5.77 -9.90 -22.60
CA GLU A 111 -7.15 -9.52 -22.90
C GLU A 111 -8.15 -10.55 -22.37
N ILE A 112 -9.42 -10.15 -22.24
CA ILE A 112 -10.47 -11.06 -21.81
C ILE A 112 -10.64 -12.17 -22.87
N GLY A 113 -10.49 -13.42 -22.42
CA GLY A 113 -10.55 -14.61 -23.28
C GLY A 113 -9.22 -15.18 -23.69
N GLU A 114 -8.11 -14.51 -23.39
CA GLU A 114 -6.77 -15.07 -23.60
C GLU A 114 -6.41 -16.13 -22.56
N ILE A 115 -5.58 -17.08 -22.98
CA ILE A 115 -5.14 -18.17 -22.12
C ILE A 115 -4.02 -17.67 -21.20
N PHE A 116 -4.24 -17.76 -19.90
CA PHE A 116 -3.22 -17.46 -18.91
C PHE A 116 -2.09 -18.49 -18.97
N ALA A 117 -0.83 -18.02 -19.07
CA ALA A 117 0.32 -18.90 -19.10
C ALA A 117 0.39 -19.77 -17.84
N ASN A 118 0.78 -21.03 -17.98
CA ASN A 118 0.98 -21.90 -16.84
C ASN A 118 2.16 -21.39 -15.99
N ALA A 119 1.99 -21.41 -14.69
CA ALA A 119 3.02 -21.05 -13.72
C ALA A 119 3.05 -22.04 -12.57
N THR A 120 4.23 -22.25 -12.01
CA THR A 120 4.42 -23.13 -10.84
C THR A 120 4.80 -22.29 -9.63
N PHE A 121 4.16 -22.55 -8.53
CA PHE A 121 4.35 -21.89 -7.23
C PHE A 121 4.75 -22.91 -6.17
N LEU A 122 5.20 -22.42 -5.03
CA LEU A 122 5.38 -23.23 -3.83
C LEU A 122 4.18 -23.02 -2.90
N ASP A 123 3.65 -24.11 -2.36
CA ASP A 123 2.69 -24.06 -1.27
C ASP A 123 3.38 -23.78 0.08
N LEU A 124 2.61 -23.76 1.17
CA LEU A 124 3.15 -23.49 2.51
C LEU A 124 4.08 -24.59 3.02
N ASP A 125 4.00 -25.79 2.45
CA ASP A 125 4.84 -26.94 2.78
C ASP A 125 6.01 -27.10 1.80
N SER A 126 6.24 -26.10 0.94
CA SER A 126 7.29 -26.04 -0.08
C SER A 126 7.15 -27.11 -1.18
N HIS A 127 5.95 -27.58 -1.45
CA HIS A 127 5.65 -28.42 -2.60
C HIS A 127 5.35 -27.56 -3.84
N ASN A 128 5.69 -28.07 -5.01
CA ASN A 128 5.33 -27.43 -6.26
C ASN A 128 3.83 -27.61 -6.54
N VAL A 129 3.15 -26.51 -6.83
CA VAL A 129 1.77 -26.45 -7.27
C VAL A 129 1.71 -25.71 -8.59
N SER A 130 1.14 -26.33 -9.63
CA SER A 130 0.98 -25.72 -10.94
C SER A 130 -0.43 -25.17 -11.13
N LEU A 131 -0.57 -24.10 -11.89
CA LEU A 131 -1.89 -23.62 -12.29
C LEU A 131 -2.66 -24.67 -13.07
N SER A 132 -1.96 -25.47 -13.90
CA SER A 132 -2.56 -26.56 -14.66
C SER A 132 -3.20 -27.64 -13.79
N ASP A 133 -2.83 -27.78 -12.51
CA ASP A 133 -3.43 -28.78 -11.60
C ASP A 133 -4.93 -28.54 -11.36
N SER A 134 -5.42 -27.35 -11.71
CA SER A 134 -6.81 -26.96 -11.63
C SER A 134 -7.48 -26.71 -13.01
N ASP A 135 -6.94 -27.29 -14.08
CA ASP A 135 -7.54 -27.18 -15.41
C ASP A 135 -8.96 -27.77 -15.42
N GLY A 136 -9.86 -27.13 -16.16
CA GLY A 136 -11.27 -27.47 -16.21
C GLY A 136 -12.09 -26.94 -15.01
N LYS A 137 -11.49 -26.21 -14.09
CA LYS A 137 -12.15 -25.54 -12.97
C LYS A 137 -12.04 -24.03 -13.06
N PHE A 138 -12.96 -23.32 -12.44
CA PHE A 138 -12.80 -21.89 -12.25
C PHE A 138 -11.67 -21.61 -11.26
N ARG A 139 -10.82 -20.62 -11.58
CA ARG A 139 -9.73 -20.16 -10.73
C ARG A 139 -9.96 -18.73 -10.32
N PHE A 140 -9.75 -18.45 -9.05
CA PHE A 140 -9.66 -17.09 -8.55
C PHE A 140 -8.24 -16.87 -8.01
N ILE A 141 -7.52 -15.93 -8.62
CA ILE A 141 -6.14 -15.61 -8.24
C ILE A 141 -6.12 -14.21 -7.63
N SER A 142 -5.54 -14.09 -6.45
CA SER A 142 -5.32 -12.80 -5.81
C SER A 142 -3.93 -12.72 -5.20
N TYR A 143 -3.37 -11.53 -5.19
CA TYR A 143 -2.07 -11.23 -4.60
C TYR A 143 -2.25 -10.43 -3.32
N ILE A 144 -1.55 -10.83 -2.27
CA ILE A 144 -1.55 -10.16 -0.98
C ILE A 144 -0.14 -9.98 -0.46
N PHE A 145 0.08 -8.93 0.32
CA PHE A 145 1.30 -8.78 1.11
C PHE A 145 1.07 -9.39 2.51
N SER A 146 1.91 -10.34 2.91
CA SER A 146 1.80 -11.02 4.20
C SER A 146 1.95 -10.08 5.41
N ARG A 147 2.58 -8.93 5.23
CA ARG A 147 2.80 -7.90 6.26
C ARG A 147 2.18 -6.56 5.88
N CYS A 148 1.01 -6.57 5.26
CA CYS A 148 0.30 -5.34 4.92
C CYS A 148 -0.31 -4.72 6.20
N PRO A 149 0.09 -3.50 6.58
CA PRO A 149 -0.41 -2.86 7.81
C PRO A 149 -1.76 -2.15 7.60
N MET A 150 -2.24 -2.09 6.36
CA MET A 150 -3.47 -1.36 6.00
C MET A 150 -4.69 -2.28 6.11
N PRO A 151 -5.60 -2.09 7.10
CA PRO A 151 -6.72 -3.01 7.37
C PRO A 151 -7.68 -3.15 6.19
N ASN A 152 -7.85 -2.09 5.39
CA ASN A 152 -8.74 -2.08 4.22
C ASN A 152 -8.09 -2.53 2.91
N MET A 153 -6.87 -3.07 2.97
CA MET A 153 -6.14 -3.62 1.82
C MET A 153 -6.05 -5.15 1.95
N CYS A 154 -4.83 -5.68 2.13
CA CYS A 154 -4.64 -7.13 2.15
C CYS A 154 -5.47 -7.88 3.22
N PRO A 155 -5.67 -7.39 4.46
CA PRO A 155 -6.59 -8.04 5.40
C PRO A 155 -8.02 -8.15 4.86
N ALA A 156 -8.54 -7.09 4.22
CA ALA A 156 -9.87 -7.13 3.59
C ALA A 156 -9.93 -8.11 2.42
N VAL A 157 -8.85 -8.21 1.62
CA VAL A 157 -8.74 -9.21 0.54
C VAL A 157 -8.75 -10.62 1.11
N VAL A 158 -8.02 -10.89 2.19
CA VAL A 158 -8.01 -12.21 2.86
C VAL A 158 -9.42 -12.62 3.32
N VAL A 159 -10.16 -11.70 3.94
CA VAL A 159 -11.56 -11.96 4.37
C VAL A 159 -12.45 -12.28 3.17
N LYS A 160 -12.32 -11.54 2.06
CA LYS A 160 -13.09 -11.79 0.83
C LYS A 160 -12.71 -13.13 0.19
N ASN A 161 -11.41 -13.46 0.14
CA ASN A 161 -10.93 -14.73 -0.40
C ASN A 161 -11.47 -15.91 0.41
N ARG A 162 -11.47 -15.79 1.76
CA ARG A 162 -12.05 -16.79 2.63
C ARG A 162 -13.54 -17.00 2.35
N TYR A 163 -14.30 -15.92 2.24
CA TYR A 163 -15.73 -15.98 1.89
C TYR A 163 -15.96 -16.70 0.56
N LEU A 164 -15.16 -16.39 -0.48
CA LEU A 164 -15.25 -17.08 -1.76
C LEU A 164 -14.92 -18.57 -1.64
N ALA A 165 -13.84 -18.92 -0.93
CA ALA A 165 -13.45 -20.30 -0.73
C ALA A 165 -14.55 -21.11 0.00
N GLU A 166 -15.14 -20.55 1.05
CA GLU A 166 -16.24 -21.20 1.80
C GLU A 166 -17.52 -21.32 0.97
N THR A 167 -17.82 -20.31 0.11
CA THR A 167 -19.04 -20.31 -0.72
C THR A 167 -18.97 -21.31 -1.87
N PHE A 168 -17.78 -21.53 -2.44
CA PHE A 168 -17.59 -22.36 -3.63
C PHE A 168 -16.81 -23.64 -3.37
N ALA A 169 -16.59 -24.02 -2.11
CA ALA A 169 -15.84 -25.22 -1.74
C ALA A 169 -16.50 -26.53 -2.21
N GLU A 170 -17.81 -26.52 -2.47
CA GLU A 170 -18.61 -27.71 -2.83
C GLU A 170 -19.02 -27.73 -4.33
N THR A 171 -18.51 -26.80 -5.14
CA THR A 171 -18.80 -26.71 -6.58
C THR A 171 -17.59 -27.11 -7.41
#